data_2e896c7ce0e82361d33844a47d15274e
#
_entry.id   2e896c7ce0e82361d33844a47d15274e
#
_cell.length_a   1.000
_cell.length_b   1.000
_cell.length_c   1.000
_cell.angle_alpha   90.00
_cell.angle_beta   90.00
_cell.angle_gamma   90.00
#
_symmetry.space_group_name_H-M   'P 1'
#
loop_
_entity.id
_entity.type
_entity.pdbx_description
1 polymer ?
#
loop_
_entity_poly.entity_id
_entity_poly.type
_entity_poly.pdbx_seq_one_letter_code
_entity_poly.pdbx_strand_id
1 'polypeptide(L)'
;SLIFFVFVMKTAQPSRILELTKELCAIPSVSGSAEEENRCSDFIAECLRRLAEKHPGRVKVFEPVCERDPLERRAVFGLLRAAVPTDKTVVLTGHFDVVDTQNCGDKAQTAFDLERYTEALRGQPLDEIARQDLESGNWLFGRGSMDMKAGLALFLVSMEVWADDPTLAVNILFWAVPDEEANSAGMIGSLRTFLHICEEEHLKVVAALTGEPCFWTAETKAVPAVRPYYTGTTGKLMPFFYAFGKSAHIGNYLHGFSAALLISEVVCLAEADTALYEGSGLDLLAPPACLNMQVHRNGYSVTVPEEASAYFNVLTASKKPADILRWAQMTAARAAAQARSKLMRALLFAEDKGADFPDIDEVNVVTFGMLQRMARQKTGESFEEKRDHFYRSLPKDLDIREAALKECSWLFL
;
A
#
# COMPACT_ATOMS: atom_id res chain seq x y z
N SER A 1 6.90 -26.91 18.89
CA SER A 1 5.69 -27.09 19.72
C SER A 1 4.98 -25.76 19.84
N LEU A 2 3.86 -25.62 19.12
CA LEU A 2 2.92 -24.51 19.30
C LEU A 2 2.29 -24.70 20.69
N ILE A 3 2.63 -23.82 21.63
CA ILE A 3 1.95 -23.77 22.92
C ILE A 3 0.69 -22.92 22.70
N PHE A 4 -0.46 -23.57 22.60
CA PHE A 4 -1.76 -22.90 22.70
C PHE A 4 -1.96 -22.42 24.12
N PHE A 5 -1.82 -21.13 24.38
CA PHE A 5 -2.34 -20.52 25.59
C PHE A 5 -3.85 -20.29 25.36
N VAL A 6 -4.68 -21.16 25.93
CA VAL A 6 -6.10 -20.88 26.08
C VAL A 6 -6.24 -19.90 27.24
N PHE A 7 -6.26 -18.60 26.92
CA PHE A 7 -6.67 -17.59 27.88
C PHE A 7 -8.20 -17.55 27.90
N VAL A 8 -8.80 -17.86 29.05
CA VAL A 8 -10.19 -17.46 29.34
C VAL A 8 -10.14 -15.97 29.65
N MET A 9 -10.13 -15.15 28.60
CA MET A 9 -10.11 -13.71 28.75
C MET A 9 -11.53 -13.22 29.08
N LYS A 10 -11.63 -12.24 29.99
CA LYS A 10 -12.86 -11.44 30.09
C LYS A 10 -13.12 -10.85 28.72
N THR A 11 -14.30 -11.13 28.16
CA THR A 11 -14.65 -10.69 26.81
C THR A 11 -14.97 -9.19 26.81
N ALA A 12 -14.41 -8.46 25.85
CA ALA A 12 -14.79 -7.10 25.56
C ALA A 12 -16.30 -6.99 25.27
N GLN A 13 -16.97 -5.96 25.78
CA GLN A 13 -18.43 -5.80 25.60
C GLN A 13 -18.71 -5.39 24.14
N PRO A 14 -19.52 -6.16 23.38
CA PRO A 14 -19.82 -5.86 21.97
C PRO A 14 -20.41 -4.47 21.76
N SER A 15 -21.24 -3.97 22.68
CA SER A 15 -21.83 -2.63 22.62
C SER A 15 -20.76 -1.53 22.66
N ARG A 16 -19.72 -1.68 23.51
CA ARG A 16 -18.65 -0.71 23.61
C ARG A 16 -17.75 -0.72 22.36
N ILE A 17 -17.49 -1.91 21.78
CA ILE A 17 -16.76 -2.02 20.50
C ILE A 17 -17.53 -1.31 19.40
N LEU A 18 -18.84 -1.54 19.30
CA LEU A 18 -19.69 -0.91 18.29
C LEU A 18 -19.70 0.63 18.44
N GLU A 19 -19.85 1.13 19.64
CA GLU A 19 -19.84 2.56 19.94
C GLU A 19 -18.51 3.19 19.50
N LEU A 20 -17.38 2.61 19.93
CA LEU A 20 -16.05 3.12 19.55
C LEU A 20 -15.78 3.01 18.05
N THR A 21 -16.32 1.97 17.39
CA THR A 21 -16.24 1.85 15.92
C THR A 21 -16.94 3.02 15.25
N LYS A 22 -18.16 3.37 15.71
CA LYS A 22 -18.90 4.53 15.16
C LYS A 22 -18.14 5.85 15.39
N GLU A 23 -17.56 6.04 16.57
CA GLU A 23 -16.78 7.23 16.88
C GLU A 23 -15.53 7.34 15.98
N LEU A 24 -14.80 6.25 15.77
CA LEU A 24 -13.64 6.21 14.87
C LEU A 24 -14.04 6.45 13.41
N CYS A 25 -15.11 5.81 12.94
CA CYS A 25 -15.58 5.98 11.56
C CYS A 25 -16.09 7.39 11.27
N ALA A 26 -16.61 8.09 12.28
CA ALA A 26 -17.04 9.49 12.15
C ALA A 26 -15.90 10.48 11.86
N ILE A 27 -14.64 10.05 12.01
CA ILE A 27 -13.46 10.81 11.62
C ILE A 27 -13.08 10.40 10.19
N PRO A 28 -13.20 11.28 9.17
CA PRO A 28 -12.95 10.95 7.78
C PRO A 28 -11.46 10.97 7.43
N SER A 29 -10.67 10.13 8.10
CA SER A 29 -9.21 10.03 7.93
C SER A 29 -8.83 9.39 6.58
N VAL A 30 -9.19 10.04 5.48
CA VAL A 30 -8.84 9.60 4.13
C VAL A 30 -7.34 9.72 3.93
N SER A 31 -6.71 8.67 3.38
CA SER A 31 -5.27 8.61 3.14
C SER A 31 -4.79 9.82 2.35
N GLY A 32 -3.73 10.46 2.83
CA GLY A 32 -3.19 11.71 2.27
C GLY A 32 -3.79 12.99 2.86
N SER A 33 -4.83 12.91 3.71
CA SER A 33 -5.35 14.05 4.46
C SER A 33 -4.67 14.12 5.82
N ALA A 34 -3.53 14.78 5.90
CA ALA A 34 -2.74 14.90 7.13
C ALA A 34 -3.56 15.40 8.33
N GLU A 35 -4.46 16.38 8.11
CA GLU A 35 -5.31 16.94 9.15
C GLU A 35 -6.24 15.89 9.75
N GLU A 36 -6.96 15.14 8.89
CA GLU A 36 -7.94 14.16 9.34
C GLU A 36 -7.28 12.87 9.87
N GLU A 37 -6.18 12.44 9.29
CA GLU A 37 -5.39 11.33 9.81
C GLU A 37 -4.82 11.68 11.19
N ASN A 38 -4.25 12.88 11.38
CA ASN A 38 -3.77 13.32 12.69
C ASN A 38 -4.90 13.52 13.70
N ARG A 39 -6.10 13.93 13.27
CA ARG A 39 -7.27 14.00 14.15
C ARG A 39 -7.70 12.61 14.64
N CYS A 40 -7.60 11.59 13.78
CA CYS A 40 -7.85 10.20 14.18
C CYS A 40 -6.77 9.68 15.14
N SER A 41 -5.51 10.02 14.89
CA SER A 41 -4.38 9.74 15.80
C SER A 41 -4.63 10.36 17.20
N ASP A 42 -5.02 11.63 17.26
CA ASP A 42 -5.34 12.34 18.52
C ASP A 42 -6.47 11.64 19.28
N PHE A 43 -7.52 11.23 18.59
CA PHE A 43 -8.64 10.51 19.20
C PHE A 43 -8.21 9.17 19.81
N ILE A 44 -7.42 8.38 19.07
CA ILE A 44 -6.91 7.08 19.56
C ILE A 44 -5.99 7.30 20.77
N ALA A 45 -5.10 8.27 20.68
CA ALA A 45 -4.18 8.60 21.77
C ALA A 45 -4.93 9.05 23.02
N GLU A 46 -6.02 9.82 22.87
CA GLU A 46 -6.87 10.22 23.99
C GLU A 46 -7.57 9.02 24.65
N CYS A 47 -8.04 8.04 23.87
CA CYS A 47 -8.57 6.79 24.44
C CYS A 47 -7.53 6.08 25.31
N LEU A 48 -6.29 6.00 24.84
CA LEU A 48 -5.18 5.37 25.57
C LEU A 48 -4.74 6.20 26.80
N ARG A 49 -4.75 7.53 26.72
CA ARG A 49 -4.45 8.41 27.88
C ARG A 49 -5.46 8.24 29.00
N ARG A 50 -6.76 8.17 28.67
CA ARG A 50 -7.81 7.87 29.64
C ARG A 50 -7.62 6.50 30.30
N LEU A 51 -7.13 5.53 29.56
CA LEU A 51 -6.75 4.24 30.12
C LEU A 51 -5.53 4.36 31.04
N ALA A 52 -4.52 5.14 30.65
CA ALA A 52 -3.34 5.40 31.46
C ALA A 52 -3.66 6.12 32.79
N GLU A 53 -4.60 7.06 32.77
CA GLU A 53 -5.09 7.76 33.98
C GLU A 53 -5.76 6.79 34.97
N LYS A 54 -6.52 5.80 34.46
CA LYS A 54 -7.15 4.77 35.31
C LYS A 54 -6.16 3.74 35.83
N HIS A 55 -5.06 3.51 35.11
CA HIS A 55 -4.04 2.50 35.42
C HIS A 55 -2.63 3.10 35.46
N PRO A 56 -2.36 4.03 36.39
CA PRO A 56 -1.09 4.73 36.46
C PRO A 56 0.08 3.76 36.64
N GLY A 57 1.14 3.96 35.83
CA GLY A 57 2.34 3.10 35.82
C GLY A 57 2.22 1.80 35.03
N ARG A 58 1.01 1.41 34.61
CA ARG A 58 0.78 0.23 33.76
C ARG A 58 0.62 0.56 32.28
N VAL A 59 0.12 1.74 31.96
CA VAL A 59 -0.11 2.16 30.58
C VAL A 59 0.77 3.34 30.23
N LYS A 60 1.46 3.26 29.09
CA LYS A 60 2.24 4.35 28.51
C LYS A 60 1.75 4.63 27.09
N VAL A 61 1.75 5.89 26.69
CA VAL A 61 1.30 6.34 25.35
C VAL A 61 2.43 7.09 24.67
N PHE A 62 2.63 6.83 23.35
CA PHE A 62 3.64 7.50 22.54
C PHE A 62 3.00 7.89 21.20
N GLU A 63 3.31 9.09 20.73
CA GLU A 63 2.72 9.69 19.51
C GLU A 63 3.82 10.27 18.61
N PRO A 64 4.69 9.42 18.06
CA PRO A 64 5.76 9.92 17.22
C PRO A 64 5.23 10.43 15.88
N VAL A 65 5.84 11.51 15.39
CA VAL A 65 5.75 11.88 13.97
C VAL A 65 6.46 10.80 13.16
N CYS A 66 5.83 10.34 12.09
CA CYS A 66 6.39 9.33 11.20
C CYS A 66 7.62 9.88 10.48
N GLU A 67 8.76 9.19 10.62
CA GLU A 67 10.02 9.62 9.99
C GLU A 67 9.89 9.67 8.47
N ARG A 68 10.37 10.73 7.85
CA ARG A 68 10.37 10.96 6.40
C ARG A 68 8.97 11.06 5.77
N ASP A 69 7.93 11.17 6.58
CA ASP A 69 6.60 11.48 6.07
C ASP A 69 6.50 12.98 5.78
N PRO A 70 6.33 13.41 4.52
CA PRO A 70 6.27 14.83 4.17
C PRO A 70 5.03 15.53 4.73
N LEU A 71 4.01 14.75 5.11
CA LEU A 71 2.77 15.25 5.69
C LEU A 71 2.81 15.30 7.24
N GLU A 72 3.92 14.88 7.86
CA GLU A 72 4.12 14.92 9.31
C GLU A 72 3.00 14.23 10.10
N ARG A 73 2.50 13.10 9.56
CA ARG A 73 1.46 12.29 10.21
C ARG A 73 2.04 11.55 11.42
N ARG A 74 1.18 11.24 12.36
CA ARG A 74 1.58 10.62 13.63
C ARG A 74 1.06 9.19 13.74
N ALA A 75 1.93 8.27 14.15
CA ALA A 75 1.52 6.96 14.65
C ALA A 75 1.18 7.04 16.15
N VAL A 76 0.42 6.07 16.64
CA VAL A 76 0.05 5.97 18.06
C VAL A 76 0.47 4.63 18.62
N PHE A 77 1.19 4.66 19.74
CA PHE A 77 1.53 3.47 20.51
C PHE A 77 0.90 3.53 21.91
N GLY A 78 0.38 2.38 22.35
CA GLY A 78 -0.12 2.18 23.70
C GLY A 78 0.51 0.93 24.31
N LEU A 79 1.38 1.07 25.30
CA LEU A 79 1.95 -0.05 26.03
C LEU A 79 1.16 -0.33 27.30
N LEU A 80 0.51 -1.49 27.37
CA LEU A 80 -0.07 -2.02 28.60
C LEU A 80 0.87 -3.07 29.19
N ARG A 81 1.40 -2.79 30.38
CA ARG A 81 2.24 -3.74 31.12
C ARG A 81 1.41 -4.90 31.68
N ALA A 82 1.96 -6.09 31.58
CA ALA A 82 1.42 -7.26 32.23
C ALA A 82 1.24 -7.03 33.75
N ALA A 83 0.22 -7.67 34.33
CA ALA A 83 0.06 -7.68 35.79
C ALA A 83 1.10 -8.60 36.47
N VAL A 84 1.52 -9.66 35.78
CA VAL A 84 2.63 -10.54 36.18
C VAL A 84 3.87 -10.14 35.41
N PRO A 85 4.99 -9.76 36.08
CA PRO A 85 6.21 -9.29 35.40
C PRO A 85 6.71 -10.26 34.33
N THR A 86 6.92 -9.77 33.12
CA THR A 86 7.39 -10.52 31.96
C THR A 86 7.99 -9.58 30.91
N ASP A 87 8.87 -10.09 30.06
CA ASP A 87 9.35 -9.44 28.86
C ASP A 87 8.50 -9.78 27.61
N LYS A 88 7.69 -10.85 27.68
CA LYS A 88 6.87 -11.31 26.57
C LYS A 88 5.82 -10.27 26.21
N THR A 89 5.75 -9.93 24.92
CA THR A 89 4.89 -8.87 24.41
C THR A 89 4.15 -9.34 23.18
N VAL A 90 2.85 -9.07 23.15
CA VAL A 90 2.01 -9.22 21.96
C VAL A 90 1.80 -7.83 21.37
N VAL A 91 2.05 -7.69 20.07
CA VAL A 91 1.77 -6.47 19.31
C VAL A 91 0.37 -6.56 18.72
N LEU A 92 -0.43 -5.51 18.89
CA LEU A 92 -1.73 -5.32 18.24
C LEU A 92 -1.58 -4.16 17.29
N THR A 93 -1.69 -4.39 15.98
CA THR A 93 -1.45 -3.36 14.98
C THR A 93 -2.58 -3.21 13.99
N GLY A 94 -2.71 -2.04 13.42
CA GLY A 94 -3.65 -1.72 12.36
C GLY A 94 -3.53 -0.29 11.91
N HIS A 95 -4.29 0.07 10.87
CA HIS A 95 -4.31 1.42 10.33
C HIS A 95 -5.62 2.14 10.66
N PHE A 96 -5.56 3.46 10.70
CA PHE A 96 -6.74 4.30 10.95
C PHE A 96 -7.09 5.20 9.76
N ASP A 97 -6.29 5.20 8.71
CA ASP A 97 -6.67 5.83 7.45
C ASP A 97 -7.66 4.95 6.66
N VAL A 98 -8.26 5.52 5.67
CA VAL A 98 -9.27 4.86 4.83
C VAL A 98 -9.17 5.40 3.40
N VAL A 99 -9.57 4.59 2.42
CA VAL A 99 -9.70 5.07 1.03
C VAL A 99 -10.81 6.11 0.92
N ASP A 100 -10.82 6.88 -0.17
CA ASP A 100 -11.82 7.92 -0.44
C ASP A 100 -13.26 7.36 -0.57
N THR A 101 -14.21 8.26 -0.77
CA THR A 101 -15.64 7.93 -0.88
C THR A 101 -16.19 8.07 -2.30
N GLN A 102 -15.32 8.17 -3.33
CA GLN A 102 -15.78 8.35 -4.72
C GLN A 102 -16.69 7.20 -5.18
N ASN A 103 -16.42 5.98 -4.72
CA ASN A 103 -17.24 4.81 -5.01
C ASN A 103 -18.60 4.78 -4.28
N CYS A 104 -18.85 5.70 -3.33
CA CYS A 104 -20.14 5.84 -2.65
C CYS A 104 -21.14 6.71 -3.43
N GLY A 105 -20.73 7.31 -4.55
CA GLY A 105 -21.59 8.12 -5.42
C GLY A 105 -22.24 9.29 -4.69
N ASP A 106 -23.55 9.45 -4.85
CA ASP A 106 -24.36 10.50 -4.21
C ASP A 106 -24.45 10.39 -2.68
N LYS A 107 -24.00 9.28 -2.10
CA LYS A 107 -24.02 9.01 -0.65
C LYS A 107 -22.67 9.26 0.02
N ALA A 108 -21.67 9.73 -0.71
CA ALA A 108 -20.33 10.00 -0.22
C ALA A 108 -20.30 10.83 1.07
N GLN A 109 -21.20 11.82 1.18
CA GLN A 109 -21.29 12.70 2.37
C GLN A 109 -21.73 11.98 3.65
N THR A 110 -22.41 10.84 3.55
CA THR A 110 -22.85 10.06 4.71
C THR A 110 -21.95 8.86 5.00
N ALA A 111 -20.96 8.58 4.15
CA ALA A 111 -20.15 7.36 4.22
C ALA A 111 -19.41 7.15 5.54
N PHE A 112 -19.16 8.20 6.30
CA PHE A 112 -18.49 8.19 7.60
C PHE A 112 -19.47 8.15 8.79
N ASP A 113 -20.78 8.25 8.56
CA ASP A 113 -21.82 8.04 9.55
C ASP A 113 -22.50 6.70 9.28
N LEU A 114 -22.09 5.68 10.02
CA LEU A 114 -22.50 4.30 9.74
C LEU A 114 -24.01 4.10 9.75
N GLU A 115 -24.72 4.79 10.63
CA GLU A 115 -26.19 4.66 10.74
C GLU A 115 -26.88 5.31 9.55
N ARG A 116 -26.50 6.56 9.23
CA ARG A 116 -27.07 7.30 8.10
C ARG A 116 -26.72 6.67 6.77
N TYR A 117 -25.50 6.18 6.60
CA TYR A 117 -25.09 5.51 5.38
C TYR A 117 -25.84 4.19 5.19
N THR A 118 -25.98 3.37 6.25
CA THR A 118 -26.74 2.14 6.23
C THR A 118 -28.20 2.39 5.82
N GLU A 119 -28.82 3.43 6.39
CA GLU A 119 -30.20 3.80 6.01
C GLU A 119 -30.28 4.31 4.56
N ALA A 120 -29.28 5.08 4.09
CA ALA A 120 -29.24 5.58 2.72
C ALA A 120 -29.07 4.48 1.65
N LEU A 121 -28.63 3.27 2.04
CA LEU A 121 -28.54 2.12 1.14
C LEU A 121 -29.88 1.43 0.92
N ARG A 122 -30.91 1.70 1.74
CA ARG A 122 -32.23 1.11 1.57
C ARG A 122 -32.83 1.51 0.24
N GLY A 123 -33.32 0.52 -0.49
CA GLY A 123 -33.91 0.74 -1.83
C GLY A 123 -32.88 0.95 -2.96
N GLN A 124 -31.60 0.85 -2.68
CA GLN A 124 -30.56 0.88 -3.71
C GLN A 124 -30.38 -0.51 -4.36
N PRO A 125 -29.90 -0.55 -5.61
CA PRO A 125 -29.54 -1.81 -6.26
C PRO A 125 -28.27 -2.38 -5.60
N LEU A 126 -28.45 -3.34 -4.69
CA LEU A 126 -27.39 -4.07 -4.01
C LEU A 126 -27.34 -5.51 -4.54
N ASP A 127 -26.17 -6.12 -4.45
CA ASP A 127 -26.09 -7.58 -4.62
C ASP A 127 -26.89 -8.31 -3.54
N GLU A 128 -27.21 -9.58 -3.81
CA GLU A 128 -28.10 -10.37 -2.97
C GLU A 128 -27.61 -10.50 -1.52
N ILE A 129 -26.30 -10.62 -1.31
CA ILE A 129 -25.70 -10.79 0.02
C ILE A 129 -25.79 -9.48 0.80
N ALA A 130 -25.37 -8.38 0.20
CA ALA A 130 -25.42 -7.06 0.82
C ALA A 130 -26.87 -6.66 1.16
N ARG A 131 -27.82 -7.02 0.30
CA ARG A 131 -29.25 -6.76 0.54
C ARG A 131 -29.77 -7.58 1.75
N GLN A 132 -29.45 -8.87 1.82
CA GLN A 132 -29.81 -9.72 2.97
C GLN A 132 -29.20 -9.21 4.28
N ASP A 133 -27.93 -8.82 4.25
CA ASP A 133 -27.23 -8.24 5.41
C ASP A 133 -27.92 -6.94 5.86
N LEU A 134 -28.26 -6.04 4.93
CA LEU A 134 -28.96 -4.79 5.22
C LEU A 134 -30.37 -5.04 5.80
N GLU A 135 -31.15 -5.96 5.21
CA GLU A 135 -32.49 -6.31 5.65
C GLU A 135 -32.50 -7.00 7.03
N SER A 136 -31.45 -7.74 7.37
CA SER A 136 -31.34 -8.41 8.67
C SER A 136 -31.27 -7.44 9.86
N GLY A 137 -30.83 -6.19 9.62
CA GLY A 137 -30.64 -5.19 10.66
C GLY A 137 -29.46 -5.46 11.60
N ASN A 138 -28.63 -6.48 11.32
CA ASN A 138 -27.48 -6.86 12.13
C ASN A 138 -26.16 -6.30 11.62
N TRP A 139 -26.18 -5.53 10.54
CA TRP A 139 -25.01 -4.97 9.89
C TRP A 139 -25.08 -3.44 9.79
N LEU A 140 -23.94 -2.81 9.98
CA LEU A 140 -23.73 -1.39 9.67
C LEU A 140 -22.76 -1.27 8.51
N PHE A 141 -23.12 -0.43 7.57
CA PHE A 141 -22.32 -0.15 6.39
C PHE A 141 -21.71 1.25 6.52
N GLY A 142 -20.50 1.42 6.01
CA GLY A 142 -19.84 2.71 5.94
C GLY A 142 -18.34 2.60 5.75
N ARG A 143 -17.72 3.72 5.41
CA ARG A 143 -16.28 3.78 5.16
C ARG A 143 -15.49 3.53 6.46
N GLY A 144 -14.49 2.63 6.40
CA GLY A 144 -13.63 2.29 7.51
C GLY A 144 -14.26 1.36 8.56
N SER A 145 -15.54 0.97 8.42
CA SER A 145 -16.20 0.09 9.41
C SER A 145 -15.57 -1.29 9.47
N MET A 146 -15.28 -1.88 8.32
CA MET A 146 -14.65 -3.20 8.20
C MET A 146 -13.12 -3.06 8.08
N ASP A 147 -12.66 -2.16 7.25
CA ASP A 147 -11.27 -1.91 6.93
C ASP A 147 -10.88 -0.51 7.43
N MET A 148 -10.13 -0.40 8.60
CA MET A 148 -10.14 -1.47 9.59
C MET A 148 -10.44 -0.93 11.00
N LYS A 149 -11.22 0.17 11.11
CA LYS A 149 -11.47 0.86 12.38
C LYS A 149 -12.21 0.00 13.42
N ALA A 150 -13.01 -0.99 12.99
CA ALA A 150 -13.60 -1.95 13.92
C ALA A 150 -12.53 -2.84 14.58
N GLY A 151 -11.48 -3.21 13.85
CA GLY A 151 -10.33 -3.92 14.41
C GLY A 151 -9.59 -3.10 15.47
N LEU A 152 -9.37 -1.80 15.21
CA LEU A 152 -8.78 -0.89 16.19
C LEU A 152 -9.68 -0.71 17.42
N ALA A 153 -10.99 -0.55 17.23
CA ALA A 153 -11.94 -0.47 18.33
C ALA A 153 -11.92 -1.73 19.20
N LEU A 154 -11.89 -2.91 18.57
CA LEU A 154 -11.75 -4.18 19.26
C LEU A 154 -10.49 -4.22 20.12
N PHE A 155 -9.35 -3.80 19.57
CA PHE A 155 -8.08 -3.79 20.31
C PHE A 155 -8.09 -2.82 21.48
N LEU A 156 -8.58 -1.60 21.28
CA LEU A 156 -8.67 -0.59 22.35
C LEU A 156 -9.58 -1.05 23.50
N VAL A 157 -10.77 -1.56 23.19
CA VAL A 157 -11.69 -2.08 24.21
C VAL A 157 -11.13 -3.32 24.90
N SER A 158 -10.40 -4.18 24.17
CA SER A 158 -9.71 -5.31 24.77
C SER A 158 -8.63 -4.84 25.77
N MET A 159 -7.87 -3.80 25.45
CA MET A 159 -6.90 -3.22 26.38
C MET A 159 -7.56 -2.65 27.64
N GLU A 160 -8.75 -2.02 27.52
CA GLU A 160 -9.53 -1.58 28.71
C GLU A 160 -9.82 -2.76 29.64
N VAL A 161 -10.29 -3.88 29.08
CA VAL A 161 -10.63 -5.11 29.85
C VAL A 161 -9.37 -5.76 30.46
N TRP A 162 -8.28 -5.83 29.71
CA TRP A 162 -7.03 -6.47 30.16
C TRP A 162 -6.27 -5.62 31.16
N ALA A 163 -6.46 -4.31 31.15
CA ALA A 163 -5.88 -3.44 32.18
C ALA A 163 -6.46 -3.72 33.57
N ASP A 164 -7.72 -4.20 33.65
CA ASP A 164 -8.36 -4.61 34.89
C ASP A 164 -8.05 -6.07 35.29
N ASP A 165 -7.36 -6.84 34.42
CA ASP A 165 -7.08 -8.26 34.69
C ASP A 165 -5.75 -8.41 35.48
N PRO A 166 -5.84 -8.87 36.77
CA PRO A 166 -4.66 -9.10 37.59
C PRO A 166 -3.85 -10.33 37.15
N THR A 167 -4.37 -11.14 36.24
CA THR A 167 -3.69 -12.36 35.74
C THR A 167 -3.04 -12.16 34.39
N LEU A 168 -3.10 -10.96 33.80
CA LEU A 168 -2.47 -10.66 32.52
C LEU A 168 -0.97 -10.95 32.57
N ALA A 169 -0.50 -11.96 31.82
CA ALA A 169 0.85 -12.52 31.87
C ALA A 169 1.71 -12.16 30.64
N VAL A 170 1.23 -11.23 29.79
CA VAL A 170 1.96 -10.71 28.63
C VAL A 170 1.79 -9.19 28.57
N ASN A 171 2.80 -8.47 28.11
CA ASN A 171 2.65 -7.08 27.76
C ASN A 171 1.87 -6.96 26.45
N ILE A 172 1.07 -5.91 26.31
CA ILE A 172 0.38 -5.58 25.08
C ILE A 172 0.96 -4.28 24.53
N LEU A 173 1.45 -4.29 23.30
CA LEU A 173 1.88 -3.09 22.59
C LEU A 173 0.93 -2.84 21.42
N PHE A 174 0.02 -1.90 21.62
CA PHE A 174 -0.85 -1.40 20.55
C PHE A 174 -0.04 -0.46 19.65
N TRP A 175 -0.23 -0.57 18.33
CA TRP A 175 0.45 0.24 17.33
C TRP A 175 -0.49 0.55 16.17
N ALA A 176 -1.04 1.76 16.13
CA ALA A 176 -1.91 2.25 15.07
C ALA A 176 -1.17 3.25 14.18
N VAL A 177 -1.35 3.11 12.87
CA VAL A 177 -0.60 3.86 11.86
C VAL A 177 -1.51 4.56 10.84
N PRO A 178 -1.08 5.70 10.25
CA PRO A 178 -1.69 6.30 9.08
C PRO A 178 -1.17 5.67 7.78
N ASP A 179 -1.82 5.99 6.64
CA ASP A 179 -1.31 5.80 5.27
C ASP A 179 -1.13 4.35 4.82
N GLU A 180 -1.84 3.39 5.40
CA GLU A 180 -1.75 2.00 4.94
C GLU A 180 -2.30 1.84 3.52
N GLU A 181 -3.42 2.48 3.25
CA GLU A 181 -4.18 2.42 2.00
C GLU A 181 -3.48 3.10 0.80
N ALA A 182 -2.31 3.74 1.02
CA ALA A 182 -1.55 4.42 -0.02
C ALA A 182 -0.09 3.98 -0.08
N ASN A 183 0.77 4.50 0.80
CA ASN A 183 2.23 4.31 0.73
C ASN A 183 2.83 3.66 1.99
N SER A 184 2.01 3.32 2.98
CA SER A 184 2.42 2.77 4.29
C SER A 184 3.45 3.66 5.03
N ALA A 185 3.38 4.98 4.82
CA ALA A 185 4.31 5.92 5.43
C ALA A 185 4.29 5.83 6.96
N GLY A 186 3.12 5.54 7.54
CA GLY A 186 2.94 5.36 8.97
C GLY A 186 3.73 4.19 9.53
N MET A 187 3.58 3.01 8.94
CA MET A 187 4.29 1.80 9.36
C MET A 187 5.80 1.96 9.16
N ILE A 188 6.23 2.42 7.98
CA ILE A 188 7.65 2.61 7.64
C ILE A 188 8.27 3.69 8.52
N GLY A 189 7.59 4.83 8.69
CA GLY A 189 8.11 5.99 9.42
C GLY A 189 8.11 5.82 10.94
N SER A 190 7.30 4.91 11.50
CA SER A 190 7.28 4.64 12.95
C SER A 190 8.02 3.36 13.37
N LEU A 191 8.54 2.58 12.42
CA LEU A 191 9.25 1.33 12.73
C LEU A 191 10.46 1.52 13.65
N ARG A 192 11.23 2.60 13.45
CA ARG A 192 12.38 2.89 14.32
C ARG A 192 11.94 3.21 15.75
N THR A 193 10.86 3.96 15.91
CA THR A 193 10.27 4.21 17.22
C THR A 193 9.76 2.93 17.87
N PHE A 194 9.12 2.03 17.11
CA PHE A 194 8.73 0.71 17.60
C PHE A 194 9.93 -0.07 18.17
N LEU A 195 11.04 -0.13 17.43
CA LEU A 195 12.25 -0.82 17.88
C LEU A 195 12.83 -0.16 19.14
N HIS A 196 12.87 1.17 19.20
CA HIS A 196 13.32 1.92 20.36
C HIS A 196 12.44 1.67 21.60
N ILE A 197 11.11 1.68 21.45
CA ILE A 197 10.19 1.32 22.54
C ILE A 197 10.47 -0.11 23.02
N CYS A 198 10.67 -1.07 22.12
CA CYS A 198 10.97 -2.45 22.50
C CYS A 198 12.28 -2.55 23.30
N GLU A 199 13.30 -1.79 22.94
CA GLU A 199 14.59 -1.77 23.63
C GLU A 199 14.50 -1.10 24.99
N GLU A 200 14.00 0.13 25.07
CA GLU A 200 13.87 0.92 26.29
C GLU A 200 12.95 0.27 27.34
N GLU A 201 11.86 -0.34 26.86
CA GLU A 201 10.88 -0.97 27.73
C GLU A 201 11.16 -2.47 27.94
N HIS A 202 12.27 -2.99 27.44
CA HIS A 202 12.71 -4.41 27.55
C HIS A 202 11.62 -5.38 27.09
N LEU A 203 11.06 -5.15 25.90
CA LEU A 203 9.97 -5.95 25.35
C LEU A 203 10.51 -7.03 24.40
N LYS A 204 10.04 -8.26 24.58
CA LYS A 204 10.30 -9.37 23.66
C LYS A 204 9.03 -9.74 22.91
N VAL A 205 8.92 -9.28 21.67
CA VAL A 205 7.78 -9.59 20.82
C VAL A 205 7.71 -11.10 20.57
N VAL A 206 6.59 -11.72 20.94
CA VAL A 206 6.32 -13.15 20.77
C VAL A 206 5.23 -13.41 19.72
N ALA A 207 4.37 -12.43 19.47
CA ALA A 207 3.34 -12.47 18.43
C ALA A 207 2.97 -11.04 18.00
N ALA A 208 2.50 -10.90 16.77
CA ALA A 208 1.83 -9.70 16.27
C ALA A 208 0.48 -10.10 15.67
N LEU A 209 -0.54 -9.32 15.97
CA LEU A 209 -1.91 -9.50 15.46
C LEU A 209 -2.29 -8.21 14.74
N THR A 210 -2.79 -8.33 13.52
CA THR A 210 -3.46 -7.23 12.83
C THR A 210 -4.97 -7.39 12.94
N GLY A 211 -5.68 -6.27 13.06
CA GLY A 211 -7.14 -6.22 13.11
C GLY A 211 -7.81 -6.15 11.74
N GLU A 212 -7.07 -6.43 10.68
CA GLU A 212 -7.58 -6.46 9.30
C GLU A 212 -8.71 -7.47 9.12
N PRO A 213 -9.66 -7.19 8.22
CA PRO A 213 -10.78 -8.09 7.97
C PRO A 213 -10.31 -9.39 7.33
N CYS A 214 -10.95 -10.50 7.75
CA CYS A 214 -10.86 -11.77 7.05
C CYS A 214 -12.02 -11.91 6.07
N PHE A 215 -11.72 -12.18 4.80
CA PHE A 215 -12.73 -12.42 3.79
C PHE A 215 -13.16 -13.90 3.81
N TRP A 216 -14.49 -14.13 3.74
CA TRP A 216 -15.03 -15.45 3.63
C TRP A 216 -14.86 -15.98 2.20
N THR A 217 -14.22 -17.14 2.06
CA THR A 217 -14.22 -17.87 0.80
C THR A 217 -15.52 -18.67 0.64
N ALA A 218 -15.81 -19.17 -0.56
CA ALA A 218 -16.99 -20.02 -0.79
C ALA A 218 -16.97 -21.28 0.09
N GLU A 219 -15.77 -21.83 0.36
CA GLU A 219 -15.62 -23.00 1.22
C GLU A 219 -15.84 -22.68 2.70
N THR A 220 -15.39 -21.53 3.18
CA THR A 220 -15.61 -21.13 4.58
C THR A 220 -17.06 -20.75 4.83
N LYS A 221 -17.79 -20.27 3.81
CA LYS A 221 -19.25 -20.03 3.91
C LYS A 221 -20.06 -21.33 4.07
N ALA A 222 -19.57 -22.43 3.50
CA ALA A 222 -20.24 -23.73 3.60
C ALA A 222 -20.21 -24.34 5.02
N VAL A 223 -19.34 -23.83 5.91
CA VAL A 223 -19.20 -24.30 7.30
C VAL A 223 -19.41 -23.12 8.27
N PRO A 224 -20.64 -22.84 8.68
CA PRO A 224 -20.99 -21.63 9.47
C PRO A 224 -20.22 -21.46 10.78
N ALA A 225 -19.68 -22.54 11.34
CA ALA A 225 -18.91 -22.51 12.59
C ALA A 225 -17.43 -22.16 12.39
N VAL A 226 -16.92 -22.10 11.14
CA VAL A 226 -15.53 -21.80 10.85
C VAL A 226 -15.32 -20.28 10.82
N ARG A 227 -14.37 -19.81 11.62
CA ARG A 227 -13.89 -18.43 11.60
C ARG A 227 -12.45 -18.44 11.06
N PRO A 228 -12.22 -18.03 9.81
CA PRO A 228 -10.87 -18.03 9.26
C PRO A 228 -10.03 -16.94 9.95
N TYR A 229 -8.73 -17.19 10.08
CA TYR A 229 -7.72 -16.22 10.43
C TYR A 229 -6.47 -16.50 9.61
N TYR A 230 -5.81 -15.45 9.19
CA TYR A 230 -4.57 -15.57 8.42
C TYR A 230 -3.38 -15.73 9.36
N THR A 231 -2.46 -16.62 9.03
CA THR A 231 -1.22 -16.86 9.79
C THR A 231 0.00 -16.26 9.10
N GLY A 232 -0.20 -15.51 8.04
CA GLY A 232 0.82 -14.87 7.25
C GLY A 232 0.20 -13.97 6.20
N THR A 233 1.05 -13.29 5.44
CA THR A 233 0.65 -12.42 4.35
C THR A 233 1.49 -12.70 3.12
N THR A 234 0.97 -12.37 1.95
CA THR A 234 1.74 -12.36 0.70
C THR A 234 2.57 -11.09 0.61
N GLY A 235 3.73 -11.19 -0.05
CA GLY A 235 4.49 -10.02 -0.47
C GLY A 235 3.78 -9.32 -1.65
N LYS A 236 3.89 -8.00 -1.71
CA LYS A 236 3.44 -7.19 -2.84
C LYS A 236 4.61 -6.35 -3.34
N LEU A 237 4.96 -6.51 -4.61
CA LEU A 237 5.99 -5.72 -5.26
C LEU A 237 5.37 -4.99 -6.46
N MET A 238 5.82 -3.78 -6.70
CA MET A 238 5.35 -2.96 -7.82
C MET A 238 6.52 -2.63 -8.74
N PRO A 239 6.91 -3.54 -9.64
CA PRO A 239 7.94 -3.26 -10.65
C PRO A 239 7.45 -2.16 -11.57
N PHE A 240 8.33 -1.19 -11.77
CA PHE A 240 8.10 0.02 -12.54
C PHE A 240 9.00 0.03 -13.76
N PHE A 241 8.42 0.27 -14.93
CA PHE A 241 9.13 0.39 -16.20
C PHE A 241 8.99 1.81 -16.73
N TYR A 242 10.10 2.40 -17.10
CA TYR A 242 10.18 3.71 -17.73
C TYR A 242 10.95 3.61 -19.03
N ALA A 243 10.40 4.16 -20.11
CA ALA A 243 11.02 4.13 -21.43
C ALA A 243 11.28 5.55 -21.91
N PHE A 244 12.53 5.77 -22.33
CA PHE A 244 12.90 6.89 -23.16
C PHE A 244 13.00 6.44 -24.61
N GLY A 245 12.34 7.15 -25.49
CA GLY A 245 12.42 7.01 -26.93
C GLY A 245 13.24 8.10 -27.58
N LYS A 246 13.04 8.27 -28.86
CA LYS A 246 13.61 9.34 -29.66
C LYS A 246 12.48 10.07 -30.37
N SER A 247 12.34 11.36 -30.11
CA SER A 247 11.32 12.17 -30.76
C SER A 247 11.60 12.35 -32.25
N ALA A 248 10.55 12.34 -33.04
CA ALA A 248 10.56 12.72 -34.45
C ALA A 248 9.18 13.20 -34.85
N HIS A 249 9.09 14.10 -35.83
CA HIS A 249 7.79 14.47 -36.41
C HIS A 249 7.15 13.22 -37.04
N ILE A 250 5.84 13.05 -36.93
CA ILE A 250 5.16 11.84 -37.39
C ILE A 250 5.37 11.55 -38.87
N GLY A 251 5.55 12.58 -39.70
CA GLY A 251 5.91 12.43 -41.11
C GLY A 251 7.31 11.81 -41.34
N ASN A 252 8.15 11.82 -40.30
CA ASN A 252 9.48 11.24 -40.30
C ASN A 252 9.58 10.13 -39.23
N TYR A 253 8.53 9.31 -39.08
CA TYR A 253 8.39 8.33 -38.00
C TYR A 253 9.62 7.45 -37.80
N LEU A 254 10.23 6.99 -38.90
CA LEU A 254 11.38 6.08 -38.85
C LEU A 254 12.71 6.73 -38.41
N HIS A 255 12.75 8.06 -38.23
CA HIS A 255 13.88 8.77 -37.60
C HIS A 255 13.74 8.81 -36.07
N GLY A 256 12.58 8.40 -35.52
CA GLY A 256 12.29 8.34 -34.10
C GLY A 256 12.24 6.91 -33.57
N PHE A 257 12.07 6.82 -32.23
CA PHE A 257 11.78 5.57 -31.54
C PHE A 257 10.73 5.81 -30.48
N SER A 258 9.56 5.18 -30.62
CA SER A 258 8.42 5.43 -29.74
C SER A 258 8.58 4.79 -28.37
N ALA A 259 8.60 5.61 -27.30
CA ALA A 259 8.51 5.10 -25.93
C ALA A 259 7.19 4.37 -25.66
N ALA A 260 6.09 4.82 -26.27
CA ALA A 260 4.80 4.13 -26.18
C ALA A 260 4.85 2.71 -26.76
N LEU A 261 5.58 2.50 -27.88
CA LEU A 261 5.80 1.15 -28.43
C LEU A 261 6.58 0.28 -27.45
N LEU A 262 7.66 0.81 -26.86
CA LEU A 262 8.47 0.07 -25.87
C LEU A 262 7.62 -0.39 -24.67
N ILE A 263 6.85 0.49 -24.10
CA ILE A 263 6.02 0.18 -22.93
C ILE A 263 4.86 -0.75 -23.31
N SER A 264 4.27 -0.61 -24.50
CA SER A 264 3.25 -1.55 -24.98
C SER A 264 3.79 -2.98 -25.08
N GLU A 265 5.03 -3.16 -25.58
CA GLU A 265 5.66 -4.49 -25.64
C GLU A 265 5.96 -5.04 -24.23
N VAL A 266 6.34 -4.17 -23.28
CA VAL A 266 6.49 -4.58 -21.87
C VAL A 266 5.17 -5.08 -21.31
N VAL A 267 4.07 -4.34 -21.50
CA VAL A 267 2.75 -4.75 -21.02
C VAL A 267 2.30 -6.06 -21.66
N CYS A 268 2.45 -6.22 -22.98
CA CYS A 268 2.12 -7.46 -23.66
C CYS A 268 2.89 -8.68 -23.14
N LEU A 269 4.10 -8.52 -22.64
CA LEU A 269 4.93 -9.61 -22.13
C LEU A 269 4.75 -9.86 -20.63
N ALA A 270 4.39 -8.84 -19.88
CA ALA A 270 4.32 -8.88 -18.42
C ALA A 270 2.92 -9.24 -17.90
N GLU A 271 1.86 -8.78 -18.59
CA GLU A 271 0.48 -9.04 -18.19
C GLU A 271 0.20 -10.53 -18.11
N ALA A 272 -0.28 -11.00 -16.99
CA ALA A 272 -0.60 -12.40 -16.72
C ALA A 272 0.56 -13.38 -16.98
N ASP A 273 1.83 -12.95 -16.84
CA ASP A 273 3.00 -13.83 -17.08
C ASP A 273 3.02 -14.97 -16.07
N THR A 274 2.85 -16.19 -16.58
CA THR A 274 2.83 -17.42 -15.78
C THR A 274 4.15 -17.74 -15.08
N ALA A 275 5.27 -17.15 -15.49
CA ALA A 275 6.57 -17.31 -14.84
C ALA A 275 6.61 -16.77 -13.40
N LEU A 276 5.68 -15.88 -13.05
CA LEU A 276 5.57 -15.32 -11.72
C LEU A 276 4.49 -15.95 -10.85
N TYR A 277 3.75 -16.93 -11.33
CA TYR A 277 2.81 -17.67 -10.48
C TYR A 277 3.53 -18.34 -9.32
N GLU A 278 2.94 -18.27 -8.14
CA GLU A 278 3.36 -18.97 -6.93
C GLU A 278 2.13 -19.55 -6.23
N GLY A 279 2.33 -20.66 -5.50
CA GLY A 279 1.26 -21.36 -4.81
C GLY A 279 0.61 -22.45 -5.66
N SER A 280 -0.45 -23.04 -5.15
CA SER A 280 -1.22 -24.09 -5.80
C SER A 280 -2.64 -24.18 -5.23
N GLY A 281 -3.60 -24.62 -6.02
CA GLY A 281 -4.97 -24.75 -5.57
C GLY A 281 -5.56 -23.41 -5.10
N LEU A 282 -6.06 -23.36 -3.89
CA LEU A 282 -6.67 -22.17 -3.29
C LEU A 282 -5.65 -21.11 -2.86
N ASP A 283 -4.39 -21.52 -2.69
CA ASP A 283 -3.28 -20.63 -2.32
C ASP A 283 -2.54 -20.09 -3.56
N LEU A 284 -3.09 -20.28 -4.76
CA LEU A 284 -2.50 -19.76 -5.99
C LEU A 284 -2.64 -18.24 -6.01
N LEU A 285 -1.49 -17.54 -6.06
CA LEU A 285 -1.46 -16.09 -6.14
C LEU A 285 -1.91 -15.60 -7.52
N ALA A 286 -2.50 -14.41 -7.56
CA ALA A 286 -2.85 -13.77 -8.81
C ALA A 286 -1.60 -13.46 -9.64
N PRO A 287 -1.70 -13.53 -10.99
CA PRO A 287 -0.59 -13.19 -11.88
C PRO A 287 -0.25 -11.70 -11.82
N PRO A 288 0.87 -11.28 -12.40
CA PRO A 288 1.17 -9.87 -12.60
C PRO A 288 0.04 -9.16 -13.34
N ALA A 289 -0.33 -7.99 -12.87
CA ALA A 289 -1.33 -7.16 -13.51
C ALA A 289 -0.81 -5.72 -13.68
N CYS A 290 -0.98 -5.16 -14.86
CA CYS A 290 -0.66 -3.77 -15.14
C CYS A 290 -1.67 -2.85 -14.44
N LEU A 291 -1.21 -2.05 -13.50
CA LEU A 291 -2.06 -1.10 -12.77
C LEU A 291 -2.12 0.27 -13.44
N ASN A 292 -1.08 0.62 -14.18
CA ASN A 292 -1.03 1.90 -14.91
C ASN A 292 -0.12 1.77 -16.13
N MET A 293 -0.54 2.38 -17.24
CA MET A 293 0.25 2.57 -18.44
C MET A 293 0.01 3.99 -18.95
N GLN A 294 1.07 4.76 -19.11
CA GLN A 294 0.95 6.18 -19.44
C GLN A 294 2.01 6.62 -20.47
N VAL A 295 1.59 7.47 -21.39
CA VAL A 295 2.47 8.25 -22.27
C VAL A 295 2.61 9.64 -21.68
N HIS A 296 3.85 10.05 -21.33
CA HIS A 296 4.11 11.32 -20.69
C HIS A 296 4.23 12.45 -21.71
N ARG A 297 3.10 13.10 -21.98
CA ARG A 297 3.07 14.31 -22.80
C ARG A 297 1.94 15.25 -22.38
N ASN A 298 2.20 16.52 -22.51
CA ASN A 298 1.24 17.56 -22.21
C ASN A 298 0.53 18.00 -23.51
N GLY A 299 -0.70 17.60 -23.67
CA GLY A 299 -1.54 18.01 -24.79
C GLY A 299 -1.23 17.30 -26.12
N TYR A 300 -1.81 17.84 -27.20
CA TYR A 300 -1.66 17.31 -28.56
C TYR A 300 -0.29 17.66 -29.15
N SER A 301 0.36 16.67 -29.77
CA SER A 301 1.61 16.86 -30.51
C SER A 301 1.68 15.87 -31.66
N VAL A 302 2.14 16.30 -32.82
CA VAL A 302 2.38 15.48 -34.02
C VAL A 302 3.81 14.88 -34.04
N THR A 303 4.31 14.48 -32.87
CA THR A 303 5.62 13.81 -32.73
C THR A 303 5.49 12.43 -32.13
N VAL A 304 6.48 11.59 -32.41
CA VAL A 304 6.65 10.28 -31.75
C VAL A 304 6.84 10.50 -30.24
N PRO A 305 6.10 9.78 -29.36
CA PRO A 305 6.24 9.91 -27.90
C PRO A 305 7.67 9.57 -27.44
N GLU A 306 8.20 10.45 -26.61
CA GLU A 306 9.58 10.38 -26.10
C GLU A 306 9.67 9.67 -24.76
N GLU A 307 8.61 9.77 -23.93
CA GLU A 307 8.56 9.17 -22.61
C GLU A 307 7.25 8.41 -22.39
N ALA A 308 7.36 7.22 -21.80
CA ALA A 308 6.21 6.40 -21.38
C ALA A 308 6.59 5.52 -20.21
N SER A 309 5.60 5.09 -19.43
CA SER A 309 5.82 4.19 -18.31
C SER A 309 4.68 3.20 -18.11
N ALA A 310 4.97 2.13 -17.36
CA ALA A 310 3.98 1.25 -16.78
C ALA A 310 4.46 0.71 -15.44
N TYR A 311 3.52 0.41 -14.53
CA TYR A 311 3.84 -0.35 -13.34
C TYR A 311 2.80 -1.45 -13.09
N PHE A 312 3.26 -2.49 -12.41
CA PHE A 312 2.52 -3.71 -12.21
C PHE A 312 2.34 -4.00 -10.73
N ASN A 313 1.30 -4.75 -10.39
CA ASN A 313 1.18 -5.44 -9.12
C ASN A 313 1.70 -6.87 -9.29
N VAL A 314 2.64 -7.28 -8.46
CA VAL A 314 3.18 -8.64 -8.41
C VAL A 314 3.07 -9.15 -6.99
N LEU A 315 2.23 -10.16 -6.78
CA LEU A 315 2.14 -10.85 -5.49
C LEU A 315 3.22 -11.93 -5.40
N THR A 316 3.83 -12.07 -4.23
CA THR A 316 4.90 -13.04 -3.98
C THR A 316 4.69 -13.80 -2.68
N ALA A 317 5.02 -15.09 -2.66
CA ALA A 317 5.09 -15.90 -1.46
C ALA A 317 6.55 -16.19 -1.06
N SER A 318 7.36 -16.62 -2.02
CA SER A 318 8.75 -17.01 -1.81
C SER A 318 9.75 -16.21 -2.64
N LYS A 319 9.33 -15.63 -3.76
CA LYS A 319 10.19 -14.81 -4.62
C LYS A 319 10.64 -13.55 -3.91
N LYS A 320 11.93 -13.26 -4.03
CA LYS A 320 12.56 -12.08 -3.44
C LYS A 320 12.51 -10.89 -4.41
N PRO A 321 12.66 -9.65 -3.93
CA PRO A 321 12.75 -8.47 -4.79
C PRO A 321 13.77 -8.59 -5.92
N ALA A 322 14.90 -9.27 -5.67
CA ALA A 322 15.93 -9.52 -6.68
C ALA A 322 15.46 -10.44 -7.82
N ASP A 323 14.56 -11.39 -7.54
CA ASP A 323 14.01 -12.27 -8.55
C ASP A 323 13.02 -11.52 -9.45
N ILE A 324 12.20 -10.67 -8.88
CA ILE A 324 11.28 -9.79 -9.61
C ILE A 324 12.04 -8.76 -10.44
N LEU A 325 13.12 -8.17 -9.89
CA LEU A 325 13.96 -7.25 -10.65
C LEU A 325 14.61 -7.93 -11.85
N ARG A 326 15.08 -9.17 -11.70
CA ARG A 326 15.66 -9.96 -12.79
C ARG A 326 14.60 -10.28 -13.86
N TRP A 327 13.40 -10.68 -13.44
CA TRP A 327 12.27 -10.87 -14.36
C TRP A 327 11.95 -9.58 -15.12
N ALA A 328 11.87 -8.43 -14.43
CA ALA A 328 11.60 -7.15 -15.07
C ALA A 328 12.67 -6.77 -16.10
N GLN A 329 13.96 -6.98 -15.79
CA GLN A 329 15.05 -6.74 -16.75
C GLN A 329 14.94 -7.62 -17.98
N MET A 330 14.63 -8.92 -17.81
CA MET A 330 14.46 -9.85 -18.92
C MET A 330 13.24 -9.48 -19.78
N THR A 331 12.14 -9.08 -19.15
CA THR A 331 10.92 -8.63 -19.83
C THR A 331 11.21 -7.37 -20.64
N ALA A 332 11.89 -6.38 -20.05
CA ALA A 332 12.27 -5.15 -20.74
C ALA A 332 13.21 -5.41 -21.93
N ALA A 333 14.19 -6.32 -21.79
CA ALA A 333 15.10 -6.70 -22.87
C ALA A 333 14.35 -7.38 -24.04
N ARG A 334 13.41 -8.28 -23.75
CA ARG A 334 12.56 -8.91 -24.76
C ARG A 334 11.66 -7.89 -25.46
N ALA A 335 11.05 -6.97 -24.69
CA ALA A 335 10.21 -5.89 -25.20
C ALA A 335 11.01 -4.97 -26.15
N ALA A 336 12.20 -4.58 -25.75
CA ALA A 336 13.12 -3.78 -26.58
C ALA A 336 13.46 -4.47 -27.90
N ALA A 337 13.76 -5.78 -27.86
CA ALA A 337 14.04 -6.57 -29.07
C ALA A 337 12.81 -6.67 -29.99
N GLN A 338 11.60 -6.84 -29.43
CA GLN A 338 10.35 -6.91 -30.22
C GLN A 338 10.02 -5.54 -30.84
N ALA A 339 10.14 -4.44 -30.08
CA ALA A 339 9.92 -3.09 -30.59
C ALA A 339 10.91 -2.77 -31.73
N ARG A 340 12.19 -3.06 -31.52
CA ARG A 340 13.22 -2.87 -32.56
C ARG A 340 12.93 -3.72 -33.80
N SER A 341 12.52 -4.96 -33.64
CA SER A 341 12.15 -5.84 -34.77
C SER A 341 10.96 -5.28 -35.57
N LYS A 342 9.97 -4.68 -34.92
CA LYS A 342 8.83 -4.04 -35.60
C LYS A 342 9.30 -2.84 -36.43
N LEU A 343 10.14 -1.98 -35.86
CA LEU A 343 10.71 -0.83 -36.59
C LEU A 343 11.62 -1.26 -37.72
N MET A 344 12.44 -2.28 -37.52
CA MET A 344 13.33 -2.82 -38.57
C MET A 344 12.53 -3.33 -39.78
N ARG A 345 11.41 -4.03 -39.55
CA ARG A 345 10.54 -4.47 -40.65
C ARG A 345 9.95 -3.30 -41.41
N ALA A 346 9.54 -2.24 -40.72
CA ALA A 346 9.00 -1.02 -41.35
C ALA A 346 10.09 -0.30 -42.17
N LEU A 347 11.31 -0.24 -41.66
CA LEU A 347 12.46 0.37 -42.29
C LEU A 347 12.82 -0.41 -43.59
N LEU A 348 12.99 -1.72 -43.53
CA LEU A 348 13.27 -2.55 -44.70
C LEU A 348 12.19 -2.44 -45.81
N PHE A 349 10.93 -2.32 -45.41
CA PHE A 349 9.84 -2.05 -46.34
C PHE A 349 9.98 -0.67 -47.02
N ALA A 350 10.37 0.36 -46.27
CA ALA A 350 10.55 1.71 -46.80
C ALA A 350 11.77 1.80 -47.73
N GLU A 351 12.87 1.10 -47.38
CA GLU A 351 14.08 0.98 -48.22
C GLU A 351 13.76 0.30 -49.56
N ASP A 352 12.96 -0.79 -49.56
CA ASP A 352 12.46 -1.44 -50.79
C ASP A 352 11.68 -0.48 -51.71
N LYS A 353 11.13 0.61 -51.14
CA LYS A 353 10.43 1.68 -51.89
C LYS A 353 11.34 2.88 -52.22
N GLY A 354 12.64 2.73 -52.03
CA GLY A 354 13.65 3.74 -52.40
C GLY A 354 13.83 4.86 -51.36
N ALA A 355 13.38 4.66 -50.16
CA ALA A 355 13.61 5.58 -49.07
C ALA A 355 14.91 5.23 -48.35
N ASP A 356 15.67 6.24 -47.92
CA ASP A 356 16.90 6.10 -47.14
C ASP A 356 16.64 6.57 -45.70
N PHE A 357 16.98 5.75 -44.70
CA PHE A 357 16.78 6.01 -43.29
C PHE A 357 18.01 5.66 -42.45
N PRO A 358 18.25 6.35 -41.34
CA PRO A 358 19.34 5.98 -40.44
C PRO A 358 19.06 4.63 -39.75
N ASP A 359 20.12 3.98 -39.32
CA ASP A 359 20.05 2.77 -38.50
C ASP A 359 19.22 3.02 -37.24
N ILE A 360 18.49 1.99 -36.81
CA ILE A 360 17.74 2.02 -35.57
C ILE A 360 18.70 1.85 -34.39
N ASP A 361 18.71 2.82 -33.49
CA ASP A 361 19.51 2.80 -32.27
C ASP A 361 19.23 1.53 -31.42
N GLU A 362 20.25 1.05 -30.72
CA GLU A 362 20.07 0.00 -29.73
C GLU A 362 19.37 0.53 -28.49
N VAL A 363 18.48 -0.30 -27.92
CA VAL A 363 17.79 0.04 -26.67
C VAL A 363 18.56 -0.54 -25.50
N ASN A 364 19.08 0.34 -24.64
CA ASN A 364 19.78 -0.03 -23.44
C ASN A 364 18.78 -0.26 -22.29
N VAL A 365 18.79 -1.45 -21.73
CA VAL A 365 17.98 -1.79 -20.56
C VAL A 365 18.84 -1.69 -19.30
N VAL A 366 18.49 -0.76 -18.42
CA VAL A 366 19.22 -0.48 -17.18
C VAL A 366 18.27 -0.51 -15.98
N THR A 367 18.77 -0.87 -14.81
CA THR A 367 18.02 -0.69 -13.57
C THR A 367 18.09 0.76 -13.11
N PHE A 368 17.14 1.18 -12.28
CA PHE A 368 17.15 2.51 -11.68
C PHE A 368 18.49 2.83 -10.97
N GLY A 369 19.02 1.89 -10.20
CA GLY A 369 20.32 2.05 -9.56
C GLY A 369 21.51 2.16 -10.55
N MET A 370 21.41 1.55 -11.73
CA MET A 370 22.39 1.76 -12.81
C MET A 370 22.24 3.15 -13.41
N LEU A 371 21.01 3.60 -13.67
CA LEU A 371 20.74 4.95 -14.18
C LEU A 371 21.30 6.03 -13.22
N GLN A 372 21.06 5.90 -11.92
CA GLN A 372 21.64 6.80 -10.92
C GLN A 372 23.16 6.83 -10.95
N ARG A 373 23.82 5.66 -11.09
CA ARG A 373 25.29 5.60 -11.20
C ARG A 373 25.80 6.29 -12.46
N MET A 374 25.12 6.09 -13.59
CA MET A 374 25.47 6.76 -14.85
C MET A 374 25.32 8.28 -14.73
N ALA A 375 24.22 8.76 -14.16
CA ALA A 375 23.98 10.17 -13.91
C ALA A 375 25.05 10.77 -12.96
N ARG A 376 25.40 10.04 -11.87
CA ARG A 376 26.47 10.46 -10.94
C ARG A 376 27.82 10.54 -11.64
N GLN A 377 28.18 9.58 -12.48
CA GLN A 377 29.42 9.61 -13.24
C GLN A 377 29.49 10.79 -14.21
N LYS A 378 28.37 11.13 -14.85
CA LYS A 378 28.27 12.27 -15.78
C LYS A 378 28.32 13.64 -15.05
N THR A 379 27.71 13.73 -13.85
CA THR A 379 27.52 14.98 -13.10
C THR A 379 28.68 15.27 -12.12
N GLY A 380 29.37 14.23 -11.65
CA GLY A 380 30.46 14.34 -10.67
C GLY A 380 29.98 14.64 -9.24
N GLU A 381 30.82 15.34 -8.47
CA GLU A 381 30.60 15.63 -7.04
C GLU A 381 29.30 16.41 -6.73
N SER A 382 28.81 17.21 -7.69
CA SER A 382 27.57 17.99 -7.53
C SER A 382 26.27 17.15 -7.64
N PHE A 383 26.36 15.84 -7.88
CA PHE A 383 25.17 14.99 -8.07
C PHE A 383 24.24 14.99 -6.86
N GLU A 384 24.80 14.81 -5.65
CA GLU A 384 23.99 14.74 -4.42
C GLU A 384 23.26 16.05 -4.13
N GLU A 385 23.97 17.20 -4.30
CA GLU A 385 23.35 18.52 -4.12
C GLU A 385 22.21 18.77 -5.11
N LYS A 386 22.40 18.38 -6.39
CA LYS A 386 21.38 18.51 -7.43
C LYS A 386 20.18 17.61 -7.14
N ARG A 387 20.43 16.38 -6.70
CA ARG A 387 19.38 15.44 -6.32
C ARG A 387 18.58 15.97 -5.12
N ASP A 388 19.24 16.47 -4.09
CA ASP A 388 18.58 17.06 -2.93
C ASP A 388 17.76 18.30 -3.31
N HIS A 389 18.27 19.11 -4.24
CA HIS A 389 17.51 20.24 -4.78
C HIS A 389 16.27 19.77 -5.55
N PHE A 390 16.42 18.74 -6.40
CA PHE A 390 15.32 18.13 -7.12
C PHE A 390 14.23 17.66 -6.16
N TYR A 391 14.56 16.87 -5.12
CA TYR A 391 13.56 16.38 -4.16
C TYR A 391 12.88 17.51 -3.39
N ARG A 392 13.60 18.57 -3.01
CA ARG A 392 13.01 19.75 -2.37
C ARG A 392 12.06 20.53 -3.28
N SER A 393 12.20 20.40 -4.59
CA SER A 393 11.32 21.06 -5.58
C SER A 393 10.03 20.30 -5.84
N LEU A 394 9.93 19.03 -5.41
CA LEU A 394 8.73 18.25 -5.58
C LEU A 394 7.63 18.68 -4.58
N PRO A 395 6.34 18.63 -4.97
CA PRO A 395 5.23 18.78 -4.04
C PRO A 395 5.35 17.79 -2.87
N LYS A 396 5.05 18.23 -1.65
CA LYS A 396 5.17 17.38 -0.46
C LYS A 396 4.17 16.22 -0.44
N ASP A 397 3.03 16.40 -1.07
CA ASP A 397 1.93 15.46 -1.21
C ASP A 397 2.01 14.60 -2.49
N LEU A 398 3.13 14.68 -3.21
CA LEU A 398 3.30 13.93 -4.45
C LEU A 398 3.35 12.43 -4.16
N ASP A 399 2.55 11.66 -4.90
CA ASP A 399 2.57 10.19 -4.84
C ASP A 399 3.98 9.64 -5.14
N ILE A 400 4.40 8.61 -4.40
CA ILE A 400 5.75 8.03 -4.53
C ILE A 400 6.03 7.52 -5.95
N ARG A 401 5.01 7.05 -6.66
CA ARG A 401 5.13 6.57 -8.05
C ARG A 401 5.34 7.73 -9.01
N GLU A 402 4.65 8.85 -8.80
CA GLU A 402 4.88 10.07 -9.57
C GLU A 402 6.24 10.70 -9.28
N ALA A 403 6.70 10.65 -8.02
CA ALA A 403 8.04 11.08 -7.65
C ALA A 403 9.11 10.24 -8.37
N ALA A 404 8.94 8.91 -8.42
CA ALA A 404 9.84 8.02 -9.15
C ALA A 404 9.85 8.29 -10.67
N LEU A 405 8.70 8.61 -11.26
CA LEU A 405 8.60 9.05 -12.66
C LEU A 405 9.42 10.31 -12.92
N LYS A 406 9.21 11.32 -12.09
CA LYS A 406 9.94 12.60 -12.21
C LYS A 406 11.44 12.41 -12.00
N GLU A 407 11.84 11.53 -11.08
CA GLU A 407 13.26 11.23 -10.87
C GLU A 407 13.87 10.49 -12.07
N CYS A 408 13.16 9.52 -12.68
CA CYS A 408 13.63 8.87 -13.89
C CYS A 408 13.88 9.87 -15.02
N SER A 409 12.92 10.76 -15.28
CA SER A 409 13.06 11.82 -16.28
C SER A 409 14.24 12.76 -15.96
N TRP A 410 14.33 13.21 -14.71
CA TRP A 410 15.42 14.07 -14.25
C TRP A 410 16.81 13.42 -14.35
N LEU A 411 16.93 12.13 -14.06
CA LEU A 411 18.20 11.41 -14.15
C LEU A 411 18.68 11.20 -15.60
N PHE A 412 17.74 11.16 -16.54
CA PHE A 412 18.05 10.96 -17.95
C PHE A 412 18.53 12.25 -18.61
N LEU A 413 17.97 13.41 -18.27
CA LEU A 413 18.31 14.73 -18.79
C LEU A 413 19.66 15.25 -18.23
#